data_517f20de9d835468b461f1abcbaa1650
#
_entry.id   517f20de9d835468b461f1abcbaa1650
#
_cell.length_a   1.000
_cell.length_b   1.000
_cell.length_c   1.000
_cell.angle_alpha   90.00
_cell.angle_beta   90.00
_cell.angle_gamma   90.00
#
_symmetry.space_group_name_H-M   'P 1'
#
loop_
_entity.id
_entity.type
_entity.pdbx_description
1 polymer ?
#
loop_
_entity_poly.entity_id
_entity_poly.type
_entity_poly.pdbx_seq_one_letter_code
_entity_poly.pdbx_strand_id
1 'polypeptide(L)'
;WDKTYGGDRDDIGEGIVESENNTFVVVAGTFSYGKGGDVLLMKINSDGEVIWQNNYGGDKLDKLREYDGNSVSGRHLTKTPNGGFLVSGNSNSFSSFGGLWVFKTNSSGSVLWNYSNQSFGGAFAARQWVDGSVIITGPGSSGDTVDLFVLKIK
;
A
#
# COMPACT_ATOMS: atom_id res chain seq x y z
N TRP A 1 -20.09 -12.50 11.00
CA TRP A 1 -20.15 -11.08 11.37
C TRP A 1 -19.84 -10.18 10.17
N ASP A 2 -20.33 -8.98 10.19
CA ASP A 2 -19.99 -7.90 9.28
C ASP A 2 -19.66 -6.64 10.11
N LYS A 3 -18.66 -5.87 9.70
CA LYS A 3 -18.24 -4.63 10.35
C LYS A 3 -17.77 -3.61 9.32
N THR A 4 -18.07 -2.35 9.57
CA THR A 4 -17.52 -1.22 8.81
C THR A 4 -16.46 -0.52 9.64
N TYR A 5 -15.42 -0.04 8.96
CA TYR A 5 -14.30 0.67 9.56
C TYR A 5 -14.02 1.93 8.75
N GLY A 6 -13.68 3.00 9.43
CA GLY A 6 -13.41 4.29 8.81
C GLY A 6 -13.76 5.43 9.75
N GLY A 7 -13.81 6.64 9.23
CA GLY A 7 -14.20 7.85 9.92
C GLY A 7 -15.32 8.59 9.17
N ASP A 8 -15.24 9.91 9.13
CA ASP A 8 -16.32 10.76 8.59
C ASP A 8 -16.23 11.00 7.08
N ARG A 9 -15.24 10.42 6.38
CA ARG A 9 -15.02 10.56 4.95
C ARG A 9 -14.85 9.19 4.30
N ASP A 10 -14.56 9.16 3.00
CA ASP A 10 -14.43 7.93 2.23
C ASP A 10 -13.21 7.11 2.68
N ASP A 11 -13.46 5.84 2.99
CA ASP A 11 -12.46 4.83 3.32
C ASP A 11 -12.75 3.58 2.47
N ILE A 12 -11.76 3.10 1.71
CA ILE A 12 -11.95 2.05 0.71
C ILE A 12 -10.94 0.92 0.95
N GLY A 13 -11.44 -0.28 1.32
CA GLY A 13 -10.62 -1.47 1.49
C GLY A 13 -10.08 -1.96 0.13
N GLU A 14 -8.77 -2.22 0.06
CA GLU A 14 -8.08 -2.60 -1.19
C GLU A 14 -7.40 -3.98 -1.11
N GLY A 15 -7.18 -4.50 0.07
CA GLY A 15 -6.56 -5.80 0.23
C GLY A 15 -6.53 -6.30 1.66
N ILE A 16 -6.36 -7.60 1.80
CA ILE A 16 -6.28 -8.27 3.09
C ILE A 16 -5.28 -9.43 3.02
N VAL A 17 -4.52 -9.62 4.08
CA VAL A 17 -3.63 -10.76 4.27
C VAL A 17 -3.80 -11.36 5.66
N GLU A 18 -3.68 -12.68 5.74
CA GLU A 18 -3.58 -13.36 7.03
C GLU A 18 -2.26 -13.02 7.72
N SER A 19 -2.34 -12.76 9.01
CA SER A 19 -1.20 -12.50 9.88
C SER A 19 -1.07 -13.64 10.91
N GLU A 20 -0.30 -13.43 11.97
CA GLU A 20 -0.08 -14.44 13.00
C GLU A 20 -1.26 -14.48 13.99
N ASN A 21 -1.44 -15.62 14.67
CA ASN A 21 -2.41 -15.78 15.74
C ASN A 21 -3.87 -15.49 15.33
N ASN A 22 -4.29 -16.00 14.17
CA ASN A 22 -5.65 -15.82 13.63
C ASN A 22 -6.05 -14.34 13.50
N THR A 23 -5.12 -13.51 13.10
CA THR A 23 -5.34 -12.09 12.83
C THR A 23 -5.22 -11.80 11.35
N PHE A 24 -5.77 -10.67 10.92
CA PHE A 24 -5.69 -10.20 9.55
C PHE A 24 -5.16 -8.77 9.52
N VAL A 25 -4.47 -8.42 8.44
CA VAL A 25 -4.12 -7.03 8.15
C VAL A 25 -4.81 -6.62 6.87
N VAL A 26 -5.56 -5.54 6.96
CA VAL A 26 -6.27 -4.89 5.86
C VAL A 26 -5.47 -3.66 5.43
N VAL A 27 -5.38 -3.44 4.13
CA VAL A 27 -4.91 -2.18 3.54
C VAL A 27 -6.10 -1.46 2.91
N ALA A 28 -6.18 -0.16 3.13
CA ALA A 28 -7.24 0.70 2.61
C ALA A 28 -6.68 2.06 2.17
N GLY A 29 -7.34 2.69 1.21
CA GLY A 29 -7.21 4.12 0.99
C GLY A 29 -8.12 4.85 1.97
N THR A 30 -7.65 5.94 2.59
CA THR A 30 -8.41 6.69 3.58
C THR A 30 -8.38 8.19 3.29
N PHE A 31 -9.53 8.84 3.39
CA PHE A 31 -9.67 10.29 3.47
C PHE A 31 -10.08 10.76 4.87
N SER A 32 -10.39 9.82 5.76
CA SER A 32 -10.76 10.10 7.15
C SER A 32 -9.57 10.34 8.06
N TYR A 33 -8.42 9.77 7.73
CA TYR A 33 -7.21 9.82 8.54
C TYR A 33 -6.06 10.41 7.73
N GLY A 34 -5.22 11.23 8.35
CA GLY A 34 -4.10 11.90 7.71
C GLY A 34 -4.47 13.18 6.96
N LYS A 35 -3.66 13.58 5.99
CA LYS A 35 -3.83 14.80 5.20
C LYS A 35 -3.86 14.46 3.71
N GLY A 36 -4.89 14.92 2.99
CA GLY A 36 -4.95 14.82 1.53
C GLY A 36 -5.37 13.46 0.96
N GLY A 37 -5.59 12.46 1.78
CA GLY A 37 -5.83 11.07 1.41
C GLY A 37 -4.55 10.23 1.57
N ASP A 38 -4.63 9.21 2.39
CA ASP A 38 -3.50 8.40 2.81
C ASP A 38 -3.79 6.90 2.65
N VAL A 39 -2.80 6.08 2.96
CA VAL A 39 -2.94 4.63 3.08
C VAL A 39 -3.15 4.25 4.53
N LEU A 40 -4.18 3.46 4.82
CA LEU A 40 -4.46 2.88 6.13
C LEU A 40 -4.04 1.42 6.14
N LEU A 41 -3.26 1.01 7.14
CA LEU A 41 -3.16 -0.40 7.55
C LEU A 41 -3.89 -0.59 8.87
N MET A 42 -4.69 -1.64 8.93
CA MET A 42 -5.45 -2.01 10.12
C MET A 42 -5.29 -3.51 10.39
N LYS A 43 -4.85 -3.86 11.60
CA LYS A 43 -4.83 -5.25 12.06
C LYS A 43 -6.05 -5.54 12.90
N ILE A 44 -6.74 -6.62 12.56
CA ILE A 44 -7.95 -7.09 13.25
C ILE A 44 -7.77 -8.53 13.72
N ASN A 45 -8.51 -8.91 14.77
CA ASN A 45 -8.63 -10.29 15.22
C ASN A 45 -9.73 -11.05 14.43
N SER A 46 -9.95 -12.32 14.78
CA SER A 46 -10.98 -13.18 14.17
C SER A 46 -12.42 -12.67 14.38
N ASP A 47 -12.66 -11.84 15.38
CA ASP A 47 -13.98 -11.26 15.70
C ASP A 47 -14.16 -9.87 15.05
N GLY A 48 -13.17 -9.45 14.25
CA GLY A 48 -13.16 -8.16 13.60
C GLY A 48 -12.88 -6.99 14.55
N GLU A 49 -12.29 -7.20 15.72
CA GLU A 49 -11.89 -6.13 16.61
C GLU A 49 -10.53 -5.57 16.20
N VAL A 50 -10.40 -4.25 16.16
CA VAL A 50 -9.16 -3.58 15.78
C VAL A 50 -8.11 -3.75 16.88
N ILE A 51 -6.97 -4.35 16.51
CA ILE A 51 -5.81 -4.49 17.39
C ILE A 51 -4.93 -3.24 17.29
N TRP A 52 -4.68 -2.79 16.06
CA TRP A 52 -4.00 -1.53 15.77
C TRP A 52 -4.40 -1.01 14.38
N GLN A 53 -4.31 0.28 14.20
CA GLN A 53 -4.39 0.93 12.90
C GLN A 53 -3.37 2.07 12.82
N ASN A 54 -2.79 2.25 11.63
CA ASN A 54 -1.86 3.34 11.34
C ASN A 54 -2.14 3.87 9.93
N ASN A 55 -2.03 5.18 9.77
CA ASN A 55 -2.07 5.82 8.46
C ASN A 55 -0.65 6.16 7.99
N TYR A 56 -0.46 6.09 6.68
CA TYR A 56 0.82 6.29 6.02
C TYR A 56 0.61 7.22 4.83
N GLY A 57 1.43 8.23 4.74
CA GLY A 57 1.38 9.25 3.71
C GLY A 57 2.06 10.51 4.17
N GLY A 58 1.85 11.58 3.44
CA GLY A 58 2.36 12.91 3.78
C GLY A 58 1.28 13.99 3.67
N ASP A 59 1.64 15.18 3.22
CA ASP A 59 0.69 16.30 3.16
C ASP A 59 -0.15 16.34 1.87
N LYS A 60 0.12 15.43 0.91
CA LYS A 60 -0.59 15.33 -0.36
C LYS A 60 -1.28 13.98 -0.50
N LEU A 61 -1.96 13.77 -1.63
CA LEU A 61 -2.64 12.50 -1.93
C LEU A 61 -1.62 11.36 -2.10
N ASP A 62 -1.78 10.35 -1.25
CA ASP A 62 -1.06 9.08 -1.31
C ASP A 62 -2.09 7.96 -1.43
N LYS A 63 -1.99 7.12 -2.46
CA LYS A 63 -3.06 6.21 -2.83
C LYS A 63 -2.54 4.84 -3.27
N LEU A 64 -3.39 3.84 -3.14
CA LEU A 64 -3.08 2.48 -3.56
C LEU A 64 -3.32 2.29 -5.06
N ARG A 65 -4.24 3.06 -5.66
CA ARG A 65 -4.59 2.97 -7.08
C ARG A 65 -4.84 4.34 -7.73
N GLU A 66 -4.74 4.39 -9.06
CA GLU A 66 -5.25 5.51 -9.85
C GLU A 66 -6.79 5.48 -9.88
N TYR A 67 -7.42 6.63 -9.62
CA TYR A 67 -8.87 6.76 -9.64
C TYR A 67 -9.31 7.27 -11.03
N ASP A 68 -9.28 6.39 -12.03
CA ASP A 68 -9.70 6.70 -13.41
C ASP A 68 -10.92 5.90 -13.90
N GLY A 69 -11.56 5.15 -13.01
CA GLY A 69 -12.71 4.30 -13.34
C GLY A 69 -12.36 2.99 -14.07
N ASN A 70 -11.13 2.81 -14.53
CA ASN A 70 -10.64 1.63 -15.25
C ASN A 70 -9.55 0.86 -14.49
N SER A 71 -9.34 1.16 -13.22
CA SER A 71 -8.23 0.62 -12.44
C SER A 71 -8.34 -0.89 -12.24
N VAL A 72 -7.33 -1.59 -12.70
CA VAL A 72 -7.10 -3.00 -12.33
C VAL A 72 -6.59 -3.02 -10.90
N SER A 73 -7.32 -3.67 -10.00
CA SER A 73 -6.92 -3.83 -8.59
C SER A 73 -5.58 -4.56 -8.49
N GLY A 74 -4.55 -3.89 -8.00
CA GLY A 74 -3.26 -4.51 -7.70
C GLY A 74 -3.29 -5.28 -6.37
N ARG A 75 -2.26 -6.08 -6.12
CA ARG A 75 -2.02 -6.67 -4.80
C ARG A 75 -1.16 -5.72 -3.98
N HIS A 76 -1.78 -4.69 -3.46
CA HIS A 76 -1.11 -3.59 -2.74
C HIS A 76 -0.52 -3.99 -1.40
N LEU A 77 -0.88 -5.16 -0.86
CA LEU A 77 -0.43 -5.65 0.44
C LEU A 77 0.15 -7.06 0.34
N THR A 78 1.33 -7.25 0.93
CA THR A 78 2.01 -8.54 1.01
C THR A 78 2.65 -8.72 2.38
N LYS A 79 2.46 -9.88 3.02
CA LYS A 79 3.19 -10.27 4.23
C LYS A 79 4.65 -10.59 3.87
N THR A 80 5.59 -10.11 4.67
CA THR A 80 7.01 -10.40 4.51
C THR A 80 7.43 -11.61 5.36
N PRO A 81 8.52 -12.31 5.02
CA PRO A 81 9.00 -13.48 5.78
C PRO A 81 9.23 -13.21 7.28
N ASN A 82 9.54 -11.97 7.64
CA ASN A 82 9.80 -11.57 9.03
C ASN A 82 8.54 -11.06 9.76
N GLY A 83 7.34 -11.41 9.27
CA GLY A 83 6.07 -11.07 9.91
C GLY A 83 5.60 -9.62 9.73
N GLY A 84 6.35 -8.78 9.02
CA GLY A 84 5.94 -7.43 8.64
C GLY A 84 5.15 -7.40 7.34
N PHE A 85 4.93 -6.20 6.80
CA PHE A 85 4.10 -5.97 5.63
C PHE A 85 4.83 -5.11 4.62
N LEU A 86 4.60 -5.38 3.34
CA LEU A 86 5.05 -4.60 2.22
C LEU A 86 3.82 -4.04 1.52
N VAL A 87 3.77 -2.72 1.35
CA VAL A 87 2.67 -1.99 0.73
C VAL A 87 3.18 -1.28 -0.51
N SER A 88 2.41 -1.33 -1.58
CA SER A 88 2.73 -0.72 -2.86
C SER A 88 1.60 0.19 -3.33
N GLY A 89 1.93 1.34 -3.89
CA GLY A 89 0.96 2.32 -4.37
C GLY A 89 1.61 3.45 -5.14
N ASN A 90 0.96 4.61 -5.09
CA ASN A 90 1.42 5.86 -5.70
C ASN A 90 1.44 6.95 -4.63
N SER A 91 2.41 7.84 -4.68
CA SER A 91 2.51 8.95 -3.75
C SER A 91 2.80 10.27 -4.44
N ASN A 92 2.03 11.29 -4.08
CA ASN A 92 2.31 12.68 -4.41
C ASN A 92 3.09 13.39 -3.30
N SER A 93 3.18 12.80 -2.12
CA SER A 93 3.92 13.38 -0.98
C SER A 93 5.41 13.12 -1.08
N PHE A 94 5.79 11.95 -1.59
CA PHE A 94 7.19 11.52 -1.71
C PHE A 94 7.74 11.64 -3.14
N SER A 95 6.94 12.16 -4.06
CA SER A 95 7.29 12.42 -5.46
C SER A 95 6.61 13.69 -5.95
N SER A 96 7.32 14.56 -6.67
CA SER A 96 6.82 15.89 -7.07
C SER A 96 5.61 15.87 -8.01
N PHE A 97 5.42 14.79 -8.78
CA PHE A 97 4.35 14.64 -9.77
C PHE A 97 3.55 13.33 -9.63
N GLY A 98 3.59 12.73 -8.46
CA GLY A 98 3.13 11.37 -8.29
C GLY A 98 4.19 10.36 -8.77
N GLY A 99 4.08 9.14 -8.33
CA GLY A 99 4.97 8.08 -8.75
C GLY A 99 4.90 6.86 -7.86
N LEU A 100 5.64 5.85 -8.27
CA LEU A 100 5.79 4.62 -7.52
C LEU A 100 6.16 4.91 -6.07
N TRP A 101 5.41 4.29 -5.17
CA TRP A 101 5.69 4.31 -3.74
C TRP A 101 5.54 2.91 -3.15
N VAL A 102 6.56 2.46 -2.44
CA VAL A 102 6.56 1.19 -1.72
C VAL A 102 7.15 1.41 -0.36
N PHE A 103 6.49 0.91 0.67
CA PHE A 103 7.04 0.94 2.02
C PHE A 103 6.91 -0.41 2.71
N LYS A 104 7.82 -0.66 3.63
CA LYS A 104 7.84 -1.85 4.46
C LYS A 104 7.64 -1.50 5.91
N THR A 105 6.82 -2.29 6.59
CA THR A 105 6.61 -2.20 8.04
C THR A 105 7.11 -3.45 8.76
N ASN A 106 7.25 -3.35 10.07
CA ASN A 106 7.32 -4.51 10.94
C ASN A 106 5.91 -5.06 11.25
N SER A 107 5.81 -6.09 12.10
CA SER A 107 4.53 -6.73 12.47
C SER A 107 3.59 -5.83 13.28
N SER A 108 4.09 -4.76 13.90
CA SER A 108 3.30 -3.75 14.62
C SER A 108 2.89 -2.55 13.76
N GLY A 109 3.20 -2.57 12.47
CA GLY A 109 2.86 -1.48 11.55
C GLY A 109 3.88 -0.34 11.52
N SER A 110 4.98 -0.37 12.29
CA SER A 110 6.00 0.70 12.23
C SER A 110 6.80 0.61 10.94
N VAL A 111 6.98 1.75 10.26
CA VAL A 111 7.73 1.81 9.00
C VAL A 111 9.21 1.49 9.24
N LEU A 112 9.73 0.55 8.47
CA LEU A 112 11.15 0.19 8.46
C LEU A 112 11.92 0.97 7.39
N TRP A 113 11.31 1.13 6.21
CA TRP A 113 11.81 1.94 5.10
C TRP A 113 10.68 2.26 4.13
N ASN A 114 10.87 3.27 3.32
CA ASN A 114 10.06 3.57 2.14
C ASN A 114 10.96 3.86 0.93
N TYR A 115 10.41 3.63 -0.26
CA TYR A 115 11.03 3.90 -1.54
C TYR A 115 10.02 4.57 -2.45
N SER A 116 10.41 5.65 -3.09
CA SER A 116 9.61 6.34 -4.09
C SER A 116 10.43 6.62 -5.36
N ASN A 117 9.77 6.59 -6.51
CA ASN A 117 10.41 6.86 -7.79
C ASN A 117 9.40 7.49 -8.77
N GLN A 118 9.67 8.72 -9.19
CA GLN A 118 8.80 9.49 -10.09
C GLN A 118 8.87 9.06 -11.56
N SER A 119 9.86 8.21 -11.93
CA SER A 119 9.97 7.70 -13.31
C SER A 119 8.93 6.62 -13.64
N PHE A 120 8.14 6.18 -12.67
CA PHE A 120 7.10 5.16 -12.81
C PHE A 120 5.77 5.69 -12.31
N GLY A 121 4.67 5.32 -12.98
CA GLY A 121 3.34 5.82 -12.66
C GLY A 121 2.76 5.32 -11.32
N GLY A 122 3.24 4.21 -10.81
CA GLY A 122 2.80 3.65 -9.54
C GLY A 122 3.27 2.22 -9.35
N ALA A 123 3.09 1.67 -8.15
CA ALA A 123 3.38 0.29 -7.84
C ALA A 123 2.08 -0.48 -7.59
N PHE A 124 1.75 -1.46 -8.43
CA PHE A 124 0.54 -2.28 -8.29
C PHE A 124 0.76 -3.54 -7.47
N ALA A 125 1.98 -4.04 -7.45
CA ALA A 125 2.36 -5.14 -6.59
C ALA A 125 3.84 -5.08 -6.22
N ALA A 126 4.17 -5.54 -5.01
CA ALA A 126 5.53 -5.70 -4.54
C ALA A 126 5.68 -7.01 -3.76
N ARG A 127 6.82 -7.66 -3.91
CA ARG A 127 7.18 -8.90 -3.21
C ARG A 127 8.60 -8.86 -2.71
N GLN A 128 8.81 -9.27 -1.46
CA GLN A 128 10.16 -9.50 -0.95
C GLN A 128 10.68 -10.85 -1.42
N TRP A 129 11.88 -10.84 -1.99
CA TRP A 129 12.59 -12.04 -2.42
C TRP A 129 13.40 -12.64 -1.27
N VAL A 130 13.86 -13.88 -1.45
CA VAL A 130 14.61 -14.63 -0.41
C VAL A 130 15.94 -13.97 -0.01
N ASP A 131 16.55 -13.18 -0.89
CA ASP A 131 17.77 -12.40 -0.63
C ASP A 131 17.54 -11.06 0.07
N GLY A 132 16.29 -10.78 0.45
CA GLY A 132 15.86 -9.52 1.07
C GLY A 132 15.51 -8.41 0.08
N SER A 133 15.86 -8.55 -1.21
CA SER A 133 15.47 -7.60 -2.25
C SER A 133 13.96 -7.57 -2.45
N VAL A 134 13.45 -6.47 -3.01
CA VAL A 134 12.02 -6.32 -3.33
C VAL A 134 11.85 -6.20 -4.84
N ILE A 135 10.98 -7.03 -5.38
CA ILE A 135 10.54 -6.98 -6.77
C ILE A 135 9.22 -6.22 -6.81
N ILE A 136 9.15 -5.22 -7.68
CA ILE A 136 8.02 -4.29 -7.82
C ILE A 136 7.57 -4.32 -9.28
N THR A 137 6.26 -4.25 -9.51
CA THR A 137 5.70 -4.11 -10.85
C THR A 137 4.56 -3.09 -10.86
N GLY A 138 4.33 -2.48 -12.01
CA GLY A 138 3.28 -1.51 -12.25
C GLY A 138 3.33 -0.97 -13.67
N PRO A 139 2.57 0.10 -13.97
CA PRO A 139 2.59 0.77 -15.26
C PRO A 139 3.86 1.59 -15.42
N GLY A 140 4.58 1.36 -16.51
CA GLY A 140 5.67 2.20 -17.00
C GLY A 140 5.21 3.00 -18.21
N SER A 141 5.89 4.08 -18.54
CA SER A 141 5.66 4.84 -19.77
C SER A 141 6.81 4.58 -20.74
N SER A 142 6.47 4.25 -21.99
CA SER A 142 7.40 4.11 -23.09
C SER A 142 6.88 4.94 -24.28
N GLY A 143 7.23 6.21 -24.32
CA GLY A 143 6.68 7.15 -25.31
C GLY A 143 5.17 7.35 -25.13
N ASP A 144 4.39 7.04 -26.18
CA ASP A 144 2.93 7.22 -26.20
C ASP A 144 2.15 5.99 -25.69
N THR A 145 2.85 4.94 -25.21
CA THR A 145 2.24 3.71 -24.73
C THR A 145 2.49 3.49 -23.25
N VAL A 146 1.60 2.72 -22.63
CA VAL A 146 1.79 2.23 -21.26
C VAL A 146 2.30 0.79 -21.35
N ASP A 147 3.51 0.56 -20.85
CA ASP A 147 4.11 -0.75 -20.74
C ASP A 147 4.10 -1.24 -19.28
N LEU A 148 4.36 -2.50 -19.05
CA LEU A 148 4.66 -2.97 -17.71
C LEU A 148 6.14 -2.71 -17.39
N PHE A 149 6.43 -2.37 -16.15
CA PHE A 149 7.79 -2.44 -15.63
C PHE A 149 7.95 -3.52 -14.57
N VAL A 150 9.19 -4.00 -14.43
CA VAL A 150 9.63 -4.81 -13.29
C VAL A 150 10.89 -4.18 -12.75
N LEU A 151 10.88 -3.81 -11.47
CA LEU A 151 11.99 -3.16 -10.78
C LEU A 151 12.43 -4.04 -9.62
N LYS A 152 13.75 -4.23 -9.47
CA LYS A 152 14.35 -4.86 -8.29
C LYS A 152 15.12 -3.81 -7.49
N ILE A 153 14.81 -3.69 -6.21
CA ILE A 153 15.55 -2.85 -5.25
C ILE A 153 16.16 -3.73 -4.15
N LYS A 154 17.27 -3.27 -3.60
CA LYS A 154 17.97 -3.90 -2.45
C LYS A 154 17.85 -3.03 -1.23
#